data_7fc54ef912cd9987c814906cb643b1d9
#
_entry.id   7fc54ef912cd9987c814906cb643b1d9
#
_cell.length_a   1.000
_cell.length_b   1.000
_cell.length_c   1.000
_cell.angle_alpha   90.00
_cell.angle_beta   90.00
_cell.angle_gamma   90.00
#
_symmetry.space_group_name_H-M   'P 1'
#
loop_
_entity.id
_entity.type
_entity.pdbx_description
1 polymer ?
#
loop_
_entity_poly.entity_id
_entity_poly.type
_entity_poly.pdbx_seq_one_letter_code
_entity_poly.pdbx_strand_id
1 'polypeptide(L)'
;MLIALGLEFALGVVSLLLVPVDRPDEWLPPQGRAVYVVHAGLGGMLGIGALVIFVVASQGGRIVRLGAQIGLVGLLLGAGGGLLTAFHPWRLTGLGLMLAGTFVAFFGYLIPLLEQIQRQELE
;
A
#
# COMPACT_ATOMS: atom_id res chain seq x y z
N MET A 1 -9.08 -3.18 -5.73
CA MET A 1 -7.90 -2.47 -5.21
C MET A 1 -8.16 -1.77 -3.87
N LEU A 2 -9.16 -0.88 -3.74
CA LEU A 2 -9.42 -0.12 -2.50
C LEU A 2 -9.68 -0.99 -1.27
N ILE A 3 -10.49 -2.05 -1.40
CA ILE A 3 -10.76 -2.98 -0.29
C ILE A 3 -9.45 -3.66 0.15
N ALA A 4 -8.64 -4.11 -0.79
CA ALA A 4 -7.38 -4.76 -0.50
C ALA A 4 -6.37 -3.80 0.17
N LEU A 5 -6.34 -2.52 -0.21
CA LEU A 5 -5.56 -1.49 0.48
C LEU A 5 -6.05 -1.26 1.92
N GLY A 6 -7.37 -1.25 2.13
CA GLY A 6 -7.94 -1.14 3.48
C GLY A 6 -7.57 -2.33 4.38
N LEU A 7 -7.63 -3.55 3.83
CA LEU A 7 -7.20 -4.77 4.54
C LEU A 7 -5.69 -4.74 4.84
N GLU A 8 -4.88 -4.31 3.89
CA GLU A 8 -3.44 -4.19 4.07
C GLU A 8 -3.09 -3.17 5.16
N PHE A 9 -3.78 -2.03 5.17
CA PHE A 9 -3.62 -1.04 6.23
C PHE A 9 -3.97 -1.63 7.61
N ALA A 10 -5.11 -2.33 7.72
CA ALA A 10 -5.53 -2.97 8.97
C ALA A 10 -4.51 -4.02 9.44
N LEU A 11 -4.02 -4.86 8.53
CA LEU A 11 -2.98 -5.86 8.83
C LEU A 11 -1.67 -5.20 9.24
N GLY A 12 -1.29 -4.09 8.63
CA GLY A 12 -0.13 -3.30 9.01
C GLY A 12 -0.23 -2.78 10.44
N VAL A 13 -1.39 -2.23 10.83
CA VAL A 13 -1.65 -1.79 12.20
C VAL A 13 -1.59 -2.97 13.19
N VAL A 14 -2.23 -4.08 12.87
CA VAL A 14 -2.21 -5.29 13.71
C VAL A 14 -0.78 -5.83 13.84
N SER A 15 -0.01 -5.83 12.75
CA SER A 15 1.40 -6.24 12.77
C SER A 15 2.23 -5.34 13.70
N LEU A 16 2.01 -4.03 13.67
CA LEU A 16 2.66 -3.07 14.56
C LEU A 16 2.39 -3.34 16.04
N LEU A 17 1.16 -3.77 16.37
CA LEU A 17 0.75 -4.05 17.75
C LEU A 17 1.27 -5.39 18.25
N LEU A 18 1.39 -6.39 17.37
CA LEU A 18 1.72 -7.77 17.75
C LEU A 18 3.21 -8.12 17.60
N VAL A 19 3.94 -7.38 16.74
CA VAL A 19 5.35 -7.64 16.50
C VAL A 19 6.20 -6.79 17.44
N PRO A 20 6.96 -7.41 18.39
CA PRO A 20 7.87 -6.68 19.25
C PRO A 20 8.96 -6.04 18.40
N VAL A 21 9.09 -4.76 18.62
CA VAL A 21 9.90 -3.90 17.78
C VAL A 21 11.34 -3.80 18.27
N ASP A 22 11.65 -4.42 19.39
CA ASP A 22 12.90 -4.21 20.15
C ASP A 22 14.07 -5.13 19.75
N ARG A 23 13.88 -5.99 18.73
CA ARG A 23 14.92 -6.93 18.29
C ARG A 23 15.38 -6.59 16.86
N PRO A 24 16.46 -5.83 16.71
CA PRO A 24 16.92 -5.33 15.41
C PRO A 24 17.49 -6.41 14.48
N ASP A 25 17.80 -7.60 14.98
CA ASP A 25 18.57 -8.59 14.22
C ASP A 25 17.74 -9.72 13.62
N GLU A 26 16.42 -9.71 13.80
CA GLU A 26 15.54 -10.77 13.31
C GLU A 26 14.64 -10.28 12.17
N TRP A 27 14.97 -10.68 10.94
CA TRP A 27 14.14 -10.44 9.74
C TRP A 27 12.74 -11.03 9.85
N LEU A 28 12.56 -12.07 10.67
CA LEU A 28 11.29 -12.74 10.94
C LEU A 28 11.07 -12.78 12.45
N PRO A 29 10.23 -11.89 12.99
CA PRO A 29 9.96 -11.86 14.41
C PRO A 29 9.33 -13.19 14.87
N PRO A 30 9.74 -13.76 16.01
CA PRO A 30 9.17 -15.00 16.54
C PRO A 30 7.71 -14.82 17.00
N GLN A 31 7.37 -13.62 17.47
CA GLN A 31 6.00 -13.24 17.85
C GLN A 31 5.35 -12.45 16.70
N GLY A 32 4.09 -12.77 16.39
CA GLY A 32 3.35 -12.11 15.31
C GLY A 32 3.80 -12.49 13.90
N ARG A 33 4.69 -13.50 13.77
CA ARG A 33 5.26 -13.94 12.48
C ARG A 33 4.20 -14.17 11.39
N ALA A 34 3.10 -14.84 11.72
CA ALA A 34 2.05 -15.14 10.78
C ALA A 34 1.41 -13.84 10.22
N VAL A 35 1.09 -12.89 11.09
CA VAL A 35 0.51 -11.60 10.69
C VAL A 35 1.50 -10.81 9.83
N TYR A 36 2.77 -10.79 10.22
CA TYR A 36 3.82 -10.13 9.46
C TYR A 36 3.98 -10.71 8.05
N VAL A 37 4.01 -12.05 7.92
CA VAL A 37 4.15 -12.72 6.61
C VAL A 37 2.91 -12.47 5.74
N VAL A 38 1.71 -12.52 6.33
CA VAL A 38 0.47 -12.23 5.58
C VAL A 38 0.43 -10.77 5.12
N HIS A 39 0.81 -9.83 5.98
CA HIS A 39 0.92 -8.41 5.62
C HIS A 39 1.94 -8.20 4.48
N ALA A 40 3.17 -8.71 4.62
CA ALA A 40 4.19 -8.57 3.57
C ALA A 40 3.78 -9.25 2.26
N GLY A 41 3.11 -10.42 2.32
CA GLY A 41 2.60 -11.13 1.16
C GLY A 41 1.49 -10.36 0.44
N LEU A 42 0.53 -9.82 1.19
CA LEU A 42 -0.55 -9.00 0.63
C LEU A 42 0.00 -7.71 0.01
N GLY A 43 0.95 -7.05 0.66
CA GLY A 43 1.65 -5.89 0.11
C GLY A 43 2.35 -6.18 -1.22
N GLY A 44 3.01 -7.33 -1.33
CA GLY A 44 3.61 -7.80 -2.58
C GLY A 44 2.57 -8.04 -3.68
N MET A 45 1.44 -8.67 -3.36
CA MET A 45 0.33 -8.88 -4.30
C MET A 45 -0.29 -7.55 -4.75
N LEU A 46 -0.45 -6.60 -3.84
CA LEU A 46 -0.92 -5.25 -4.17
C LEU A 46 0.04 -4.52 -5.10
N GLY A 47 1.34 -4.67 -4.90
CA GLY A 47 2.36 -4.13 -5.79
C GLY A 47 2.25 -4.68 -7.22
N ILE A 48 2.10 -6.00 -7.37
CA ILE A 48 1.87 -6.65 -8.67
C ILE A 48 0.56 -6.14 -9.30
N GLY A 49 -0.53 -6.11 -8.53
CA GLY A 49 -1.83 -5.60 -8.98
C GLY A 49 -1.76 -4.14 -9.45
N ALA A 50 -1.00 -3.30 -8.74
CA ALA A 50 -0.79 -1.91 -9.12
C ALA A 50 -0.04 -1.75 -10.45
N LEU A 51 0.98 -2.59 -10.69
CA LEU A 51 1.69 -2.61 -11.97
C LEU A 51 0.77 -3.02 -13.12
N VAL A 52 -0.06 -4.04 -12.93
CA VAL A 52 -1.06 -4.46 -13.93
C VAL A 52 -2.04 -3.33 -14.20
N ILE A 53 -2.61 -2.69 -13.16
CA ILE A 53 -3.53 -1.57 -13.30
C ILE A 53 -2.84 -0.41 -14.04
N PHE A 54 -1.59 -0.10 -13.72
CA PHE A 54 -0.82 0.96 -14.38
C PHE A 54 -0.67 0.69 -15.89
N VAL A 55 -0.31 -0.54 -16.27
CA VAL A 55 -0.17 -0.93 -17.69
C VAL A 55 -1.51 -0.80 -18.41
N VAL A 56 -2.60 -1.32 -17.83
CA VAL A 56 -3.93 -1.24 -18.44
C VAL A 56 -4.42 0.22 -18.52
N ALA A 57 -4.23 0.98 -17.44
CA ALA A 57 -4.64 2.38 -17.36
C ALA A 57 -3.87 3.30 -18.32
N SER A 58 -2.67 2.87 -18.77
CA SER A 58 -1.89 3.63 -19.76
C SER A 58 -2.64 3.82 -21.08
N GLN A 59 -3.56 2.91 -21.42
CA GLN A 59 -4.43 2.95 -22.58
C GLN A 59 -5.75 3.69 -22.34
N GLY A 60 -6.03 4.09 -21.11
CA GLY A 60 -7.26 4.75 -20.69
C GLY A 60 -7.22 6.27 -20.78
N GLY A 61 -8.30 6.91 -20.36
CA GLY A 61 -8.41 8.36 -20.29
C GLY A 61 -7.40 8.98 -19.30
N ARG A 62 -7.21 10.30 -19.43
CA ARG A 62 -6.20 11.05 -18.64
C ARG A 62 -6.35 10.83 -17.13
N ILE A 63 -7.58 10.86 -16.60
CA ILE A 63 -7.85 10.74 -15.16
C ILE A 63 -7.53 9.32 -14.66
N VAL A 64 -7.93 8.29 -15.43
CA VAL A 64 -7.63 6.90 -15.10
C VAL A 64 -6.11 6.66 -15.05
N ARG A 65 -5.38 7.21 -16.03
CA ARG A 65 -3.92 7.12 -16.08
C ARG A 65 -3.25 7.84 -14.90
N LEU A 66 -3.67 9.07 -14.60
CA LEU A 66 -3.15 9.83 -13.47
C LEU A 66 -3.44 9.12 -12.14
N GLY A 67 -4.65 8.62 -11.95
CA GLY A 67 -5.01 7.86 -10.75
C GLY A 67 -4.14 6.61 -10.56
N ALA A 68 -3.92 5.85 -11.64
CA ALA A 68 -3.05 4.67 -11.61
C ALA A 68 -1.58 5.03 -11.31
N GLN A 69 -1.07 6.14 -11.84
CA GLN A 69 0.28 6.64 -11.55
C GLN A 69 0.43 7.03 -10.07
N ILE A 70 -0.50 7.83 -9.55
CA ILE A 70 -0.52 8.25 -8.14
C ILE A 70 -0.64 7.03 -7.23
N GLY A 71 -1.53 6.09 -7.56
CA GLY A 71 -1.70 4.85 -6.81
C GLY A 71 -0.45 3.99 -6.77
N LEU A 72 0.23 3.83 -7.90
CA LEU A 72 1.50 3.09 -7.99
C LEU A 72 2.60 3.77 -7.17
N VAL A 73 2.76 5.09 -7.28
CA VAL A 73 3.73 5.86 -6.49
C VAL A 73 3.45 5.69 -5.00
N GLY A 74 2.19 5.77 -4.57
CA GLY A 74 1.81 5.53 -3.19
C GLY A 74 2.21 4.14 -2.69
N LEU A 75 1.97 3.09 -3.47
CA LEU A 75 2.38 1.73 -3.12
C LEU A 75 3.90 1.55 -3.06
N LEU A 76 4.65 2.16 -3.97
CA LEU A 76 6.11 2.14 -3.93
C LEU A 76 6.67 2.86 -2.69
N LEU A 77 6.07 3.99 -2.31
CA LEU A 77 6.42 4.69 -1.06
C LEU A 77 6.09 3.83 0.17
N GLY A 78 4.93 3.19 0.19
CA GLY A 78 4.54 2.27 1.26
C GLY A 78 5.49 1.08 1.39
N ALA A 79 5.82 0.43 0.28
CA ALA A 79 6.76 -0.70 0.24
C ALA A 79 8.17 -0.28 0.67
N GLY A 80 8.66 0.86 0.16
CA GLY A 80 9.95 1.45 0.57
C GLY A 80 9.96 1.77 2.07
N GLY A 81 8.87 2.33 2.59
CA GLY A 81 8.68 2.55 4.03
C GLY A 81 8.75 1.24 4.82
N GLY A 82 8.08 0.18 4.34
CA GLY A 82 8.14 -1.15 4.95
C GLY A 82 9.56 -1.72 5.04
N LEU A 83 10.33 -1.58 3.96
CA LEU A 83 11.74 -1.98 3.96
C LEU A 83 12.57 -1.16 4.96
N LEU A 84 12.35 0.15 5.04
CA LEU A 84 13.07 1.01 5.99
C LEU A 84 12.76 0.68 7.44
N THR A 85 11.57 0.15 7.77
CA THR A 85 11.25 -0.28 9.14
C THR A 85 12.12 -1.43 9.63
N ALA A 86 12.69 -2.23 8.72
CA ALA A 86 13.63 -3.31 9.05
C ALA A 86 14.99 -2.77 9.53
N PHE A 87 15.31 -1.49 9.26
CA PHE A 87 16.57 -0.85 9.67
C PHE A 87 16.33 0.08 10.86
N HIS A 88 16.88 -0.28 12.01
CA HIS A 88 16.64 0.39 13.28
C HIS A 88 16.67 1.93 13.27
N PRO A 89 17.67 2.63 12.70
CA PRO A 89 17.72 4.10 12.76
C PRO A 89 16.63 4.79 11.92
N TRP A 90 16.03 4.09 10.93
CA TRP A 90 15.07 4.68 9.97
C TRP A 90 13.62 4.27 10.22
N ARG A 91 13.35 3.60 11.32
CA ARG A 91 12.08 3.00 11.61
C ARG A 91 10.89 3.96 11.63
N LEU A 92 10.99 5.06 12.35
CA LEU A 92 9.90 6.07 12.39
C LEU A 92 9.66 6.69 11.02
N THR A 93 10.74 6.93 10.27
CA THR A 93 10.64 7.40 8.89
C THR A 93 9.96 6.36 8.01
N GLY A 94 10.31 5.08 8.16
CA GLY A 94 9.67 3.98 7.45
C GLY A 94 8.18 3.88 7.72
N LEU A 95 7.76 3.96 8.98
CA LEU A 95 6.35 3.96 9.36
C LEU A 95 5.60 5.17 8.79
N GLY A 96 6.19 6.36 8.82
CA GLY A 96 5.64 7.55 8.20
C GLY A 96 5.44 7.40 6.70
N LEU A 97 6.41 6.82 6.00
CA LEU A 97 6.33 6.56 4.57
C LEU A 97 5.27 5.49 4.24
N MET A 98 5.16 4.43 5.05
CA MET A 98 4.11 3.42 4.88
C MET A 98 2.72 4.06 4.98
N LEU A 99 2.49 4.87 6.01
CA LEU A 99 1.23 5.55 6.22
C LEU A 99 0.92 6.51 5.07
N ALA A 100 1.84 7.40 4.75
CA ALA A 100 1.69 8.38 3.68
C ALA A 100 1.47 7.68 2.33
N GLY A 101 2.25 6.63 2.03
CA GLY A 101 2.14 5.84 0.81
C GLY A 101 0.77 5.19 0.67
N THR A 102 0.23 4.63 1.75
CA THR A 102 -1.12 4.03 1.77
C THR A 102 -2.19 5.06 1.45
N PHE A 103 -2.14 6.25 2.06
CA PHE A 103 -3.09 7.32 1.76
C PHE A 103 -2.97 7.79 0.30
N VAL A 104 -1.76 8.00 -0.19
CA VAL A 104 -1.52 8.41 -1.59
C VAL A 104 -2.07 7.35 -2.55
N ALA A 105 -1.83 6.06 -2.28
CA ALA A 105 -2.37 4.97 -3.10
C ALA A 105 -3.89 4.93 -3.07
N PHE A 106 -4.49 5.08 -1.88
CA PHE A 106 -5.94 5.07 -1.71
C PHE A 106 -6.61 6.18 -2.53
N PHE A 107 -6.15 7.41 -2.41
CA PHE A 107 -6.69 8.52 -3.19
C PHE A 107 -6.42 8.38 -4.68
N GLY A 108 -5.26 7.88 -5.08
CA GLY A 108 -4.94 7.61 -6.47
C GLY A 108 -5.94 6.67 -7.15
N TYR A 109 -6.37 5.60 -6.46
CA TYR A 109 -7.37 4.67 -6.99
C TYR A 109 -8.82 5.10 -6.76
N LEU A 110 -9.09 5.99 -5.79
CA LEU A 110 -10.43 6.51 -5.53
C LEU A 110 -10.89 7.50 -6.60
N ILE A 111 -10.01 8.39 -7.05
CA ILE A 111 -10.35 9.45 -8.01
C ILE A 111 -10.99 8.91 -9.30
N PRO A 112 -10.40 7.92 -10.02
CA PRO A 112 -11.02 7.37 -11.23
C PRO A 112 -12.37 6.69 -10.97
N LEU A 113 -12.52 6.08 -9.79
CA LEU A 113 -13.78 5.43 -9.41
C LEU A 113 -14.91 6.45 -9.23
N LEU A 114 -14.64 7.56 -8.56
CA LEU A 114 -15.61 8.65 -8.38
C LEU A 114 -16.02 9.26 -9.72
N GLU A 115 -15.07 9.45 -10.63
CA GLU A 115 -15.39 9.95 -11.99
C GLU A 115 -16.32 8.99 -12.74
N GLN A 116 -16.09 7.69 -12.65
CA GLN A 116 -16.96 6.69 -13.30
C GLN A 116 -18.38 6.73 -12.77
N ILE A 117 -18.54 6.84 -11.43
CA ILE A 117 -19.87 6.92 -10.79
C ILE A 117 -20.62 8.17 -11.29
N GLN A 118 -19.95 9.34 -11.30
CA GLN A 118 -20.57 10.58 -11.76
C GLN A 118 -21.02 10.53 -13.24
N ARG A 119 -20.27 9.85 -14.10
CA ARG A 119 -20.65 9.68 -15.51
C ARG A 119 -21.89 8.81 -15.66
N GLN A 120 -22.04 7.76 -14.86
CA GLN A 120 -23.20 6.87 -14.90
C GLN A 120 -24.50 7.54 -14.40
N GLU A 121 -24.39 8.53 -13.51
CA GLU A 121 -25.56 9.29 -13.03
C GLU A 121 -26.06 10.32 -14.04
N LEU A 122 -25.27 10.65 -15.04
CA LEU A 122 -25.60 11.67 -16.07
C LEU A 122 -26.15 11.06 -17.38
N GLU A 123 -26.12 9.72 -17.52
CA GLU A 123 -26.67 8.98 -18.65
C GLU A 123 -28.09 8.45 -18.35
#